data_3793ee96b268ad4db100e7e9ae5246b2
#
_entry.id   3793ee96b268ad4db100e7e9ae5246b2
#
_cell.length_a   1.000
_cell.length_b   1.000
_cell.length_c   1.000
_cell.angle_alpha   90.00
_cell.angle_beta   90.00
_cell.angle_gamma   90.00
#
_symmetry.space_group_name_H-M   'P 1'
#
loop_
_entity.id
_entity.type
_entity.pdbx_description
1 polymer ?
#
loop_
_entity_poly.entity_id
_entity_poly.type
_entity_poly.pdbx_seq_one_letter_code
_entity_poly.pdbx_strand_id
1 'polypeptide(L)'
;MKLKQLTLALSALFLSASAFSATEADVEATFSPYKNGFPKAPGLTPGMTINKANVDQFKDILALGTYRVIKEGWTEIKVGNTTNFDLPSSYVDATRKNLNTAKLGPNNGDIVGFVAGRPFPEEPDLKDPRAGEKLAWNYKYGLNWGDNASIEPLTLTLRNMSTGQVERRLKLEFHFLNFKHRIKDAPVPAVPDNASNLFRSIYMKVQEPSDLKNTQLLIQRYDDDQKLDDAYLYLGFQRRVRRLATGQTTDAFLGSDLMIEDFEGYNGRVSDMKWTYKGTKNVLLPMWNHDELPLTDEFHDPEGYKFVADGGQGNCFFQGTWQLRKVYVLEAVPVNPNHPISRRTFYMDAQLQALNGAIEIYDRKGEIWKVWSVGKSHPDHHLPVNKGTGIGIDDAFQMVDIQAKHCSTGQFKGKIGYKQNPPSLFQVQNMRGSD
;
A
#
# COMPACT_ATOMS: atom_id res chain seq x y z
N MET A 1 -66.13 -36.11 13.65
CA MET A 1 -64.71 -36.15 13.25
C MET A 1 -64.10 -34.77 13.42
N LYS A 2 -63.28 -34.58 14.46
CA LYS A 2 -62.64 -33.30 14.76
C LYS A 2 -61.23 -33.32 14.25
N LEU A 3 -60.93 -32.48 13.27
CA LEU A 3 -59.56 -32.27 12.75
C LEU A 3 -58.77 -31.42 13.79
N LYS A 4 -57.69 -31.96 14.31
CA LYS A 4 -56.71 -31.20 15.14
C LYS A 4 -55.73 -30.52 14.21
N GLN A 5 -55.72 -29.20 14.20
CA GLN A 5 -54.66 -28.40 13.58
C GLN A 5 -53.42 -28.45 14.47
N LEU A 6 -52.30 -28.94 13.93
CA LEU A 6 -51.02 -28.95 14.54
C LEU A 6 -50.26 -27.69 14.04
N THR A 7 -50.13 -26.70 14.92
CA THR A 7 -49.37 -25.49 14.64
C THR A 7 -47.89 -25.78 14.97
N LEU A 8 -47.05 -25.89 13.95
CA LEU A 8 -45.61 -25.97 14.10
C LEU A 8 -45.08 -24.53 14.31
N ALA A 9 -44.60 -24.22 15.51
CA ALA A 9 -43.88 -23.01 15.79
C ALA A 9 -42.39 -23.21 15.36
N LEU A 10 -41.99 -22.57 14.27
CA LEU A 10 -40.59 -22.48 13.86
C LEU A 10 -39.93 -21.42 14.71
N SER A 11 -39.19 -21.83 15.74
CA SER A 11 -38.31 -20.93 16.52
C SER A 11 -37.08 -20.67 15.68
N ALA A 12 -36.99 -19.53 15.01
CA ALA A 12 -35.76 -19.04 14.39
C ALA A 12 -34.81 -18.63 15.55
N LEU A 13 -33.83 -19.47 15.84
CA LEU A 13 -32.68 -19.07 16.63
C LEU A 13 -31.87 -18.03 15.83
N PHE A 14 -32.06 -16.76 16.11
CA PHE A 14 -31.10 -15.73 15.78
C PHE A 14 -29.87 -15.96 16.68
N LEU A 15 -28.84 -16.63 16.14
CA LEU A 15 -27.50 -16.51 16.70
C LEU A 15 -27.07 -15.06 16.47
N SER A 16 -27.27 -14.21 17.47
CA SER A 16 -26.61 -12.93 17.56
C SER A 16 -25.12 -13.24 17.74
N ALA A 17 -24.36 -13.18 16.65
CA ALA A 17 -22.91 -13.02 16.75
C ALA A 17 -22.70 -11.76 17.59
N SER A 18 -22.28 -11.91 18.84
CA SER A 18 -21.83 -10.81 19.66
C SER A 18 -20.63 -10.20 18.94
N ALA A 19 -20.86 -9.10 18.25
CA ALA A 19 -19.79 -8.26 17.74
C ALA A 19 -19.04 -7.77 18.99
N PHE A 20 -17.87 -8.34 19.27
CA PHE A 20 -16.99 -7.83 20.31
C PHE A 20 -16.63 -6.39 19.91
N SER A 21 -17.03 -5.43 20.73
CA SER A 21 -16.60 -4.05 20.59
C SER A 21 -15.11 -3.99 20.91
N ALA A 22 -14.35 -3.29 20.07
CA ALA A 22 -12.94 -3.03 20.32
C ALA A 22 -12.77 -2.23 21.61
N THR A 23 -11.70 -2.51 22.33
CA THR A 23 -11.38 -1.94 23.64
C THR A 23 -10.18 -1.00 23.55
N GLU A 24 -9.91 -0.24 24.62
CA GLU A 24 -8.68 0.56 24.73
C GLU A 24 -7.42 -0.33 24.68
N ALA A 25 -7.50 -1.56 25.19
CA ALA A 25 -6.40 -2.52 25.10
C ALA A 25 -6.12 -2.94 23.65
N ASP A 26 -7.15 -3.03 22.81
CA ASP A 26 -6.98 -3.31 21.38
C ASP A 26 -6.31 -2.13 20.66
N VAL A 27 -6.66 -0.90 21.04
CA VAL A 27 -5.99 0.30 20.52
C VAL A 27 -4.51 0.27 20.90
N GLU A 28 -4.16 -0.01 22.12
CA GLU A 28 -2.76 -0.11 22.55
C GLU A 28 -2.02 -1.23 21.81
N ALA A 29 -2.62 -2.41 21.71
CA ALA A 29 -2.02 -3.58 21.08
C ALA A 29 -1.77 -3.36 19.55
N THR A 30 -2.72 -2.76 18.84
CA THR A 30 -2.59 -2.54 17.39
C THR A 30 -1.49 -1.53 17.03
N PHE A 31 -1.24 -0.53 17.90
CA PHE A 31 -0.19 0.46 17.68
C PHE A 31 1.17 0.06 18.28
N SER A 32 1.17 -0.84 19.27
CA SER A 32 2.38 -1.30 19.93
C SER A 32 2.49 -2.84 19.92
N PRO A 33 2.48 -3.49 18.73
CA PRO A 33 2.49 -4.94 18.63
C PRO A 33 3.77 -5.58 19.17
N TYR A 34 4.81 -4.78 19.39
CA TYR A 34 6.12 -5.23 19.88
C TYR A 34 6.40 -4.82 21.33
N LYS A 35 5.39 -4.41 22.11
CA LYS A 35 5.53 -4.03 23.52
C LYS A 35 6.19 -5.13 24.37
N ASN A 36 5.94 -6.40 24.04
CA ASN A 36 6.50 -7.56 24.73
C ASN A 36 7.76 -8.14 24.05
N GLY A 37 8.36 -7.40 23.14
CA GLY A 37 9.55 -7.79 22.38
C GLY A 37 9.29 -8.05 20.90
N PHE A 38 10.36 -8.00 20.14
CA PHE A 38 10.33 -8.24 18.71
C PHE A 38 10.22 -9.73 18.38
N PRO A 39 9.63 -10.09 17.21
CA PRO A 39 9.55 -11.47 16.78
C PRO A 39 10.94 -12.05 16.56
N LYS A 40 11.07 -13.36 16.79
CA LYS A 40 12.30 -14.14 16.60
C LYS A 40 12.00 -15.35 15.73
N ALA A 41 13.00 -15.82 14.98
CA ALA A 41 12.95 -17.07 14.24
C ALA A 41 14.25 -17.86 14.44
N PRO A 42 14.17 -19.20 14.50
CA PRO A 42 15.34 -20.04 14.67
C PRO A 42 16.39 -19.78 13.58
N GLY A 43 17.64 -19.60 13.99
CA GLY A 43 18.77 -19.37 13.07
C GLY A 43 18.80 -18.00 12.39
N LEU A 44 17.79 -17.14 12.59
CA LEU A 44 17.78 -15.80 12.03
C LEU A 44 18.53 -14.82 12.93
N THR A 45 19.51 -14.11 12.38
CA THR A 45 20.25 -13.06 13.08
C THR A 45 20.40 -11.81 12.21
N PRO A 46 20.32 -10.61 12.80
CA PRO A 46 20.61 -9.38 12.07
C PRO A 46 22.02 -9.40 11.47
N GLY A 47 22.16 -8.84 10.28
CA GLY A 47 23.40 -8.81 9.51
C GLY A 47 23.62 -10.02 8.61
N MET A 48 22.90 -11.13 8.81
CA MET A 48 23.01 -12.29 7.92
C MET A 48 22.39 -12.01 6.55
N THR A 49 22.85 -12.76 5.55
CA THR A 49 22.28 -12.76 4.21
C THR A 49 21.53 -14.07 3.97
N ILE A 50 20.29 -13.93 3.49
CA ILE A 50 19.49 -15.06 2.99
C ILE A 50 19.60 -15.08 1.47
N ASN A 51 20.15 -16.16 0.95
CA ASN A 51 20.41 -16.38 -0.47
C ASN A 51 20.00 -17.79 -0.90
N LYS A 52 20.25 -18.14 -2.15
CA LYS A 52 19.89 -19.44 -2.73
C LYS A 52 20.40 -20.65 -1.91
N ALA A 53 21.52 -20.52 -1.21
CA ALA A 53 22.13 -21.64 -0.48
C ALA A 53 21.40 -21.96 0.84
N ASN A 54 20.78 -20.96 1.48
CA ASN A 54 20.18 -21.11 2.81
C ASN A 54 18.69 -20.76 2.88
N VAL A 55 18.08 -20.28 1.81
CA VAL A 55 16.68 -19.80 1.80
C VAL A 55 15.67 -20.85 2.27
N ASP A 56 15.91 -22.13 2.06
CA ASP A 56 15.00 -23.21 2.47
C ASP A 56 14.82 -23.26 3.99
N GLN A 57 15.83 -22.86 4.76
CA GLN A 57 15.77 -22.80 6.23
C GLN A 57 14.83 -21.69 6.73
N PHE A 58 14.55 -20.70 5.90
CA PHE A 58 13.78 -19.50 6.24
C PHE A 58 12.44 -19.41 5.49
N LYS A 59 12.03 -20.48 4.80
CA LYS A 59 10.83 -20.50 3.96
C LYS A 59 9.58 -20.04 4.71
N ASP A 60 9.42 -20.42 5.97
CA ASP A 60 8.22 -20.14 6.75
C ASP A 60 8.08 -18.67 7.17
N ILE A 61 9.19 -17.91 7.13
CA ILE A 61 9.25 -16.48 7.46
C ILE A 61 9.46 -15.59 6.23
N LEU A 62 9.25 -16.13 5.05
CA LEU A 62 9.28 -15.39 3.78
C LEU A 62 7.91 -15.41 3.11
N ALA A 63 7.56 -14.32 2.45
CA ALA A 63 6.50 -14.32 1.46
C ALA A 63 6.86 -15.30 0.33
N LEU A 64 5.86 -15.99 -0.22
CA LEU A 64 6.12 -17.05 -1.23
C LEU A 64 6.86 -16.49 -2.47
N GLY A 65 6.47 -15.29 -2.92
CA GLY A 65 7.15 -14.62 -4.04
C GLY A 65 8.60 -14.28 -3.71
N THR A 66 8.86 -13.75 -2.51
CA THR A 66 10.21 -13.44 -2.03
C THR A 66 11.06 -14.73 -1.94
N TYR A 67 10.52 -15.80 -1.34
CA TYR A 67 11.18 -17.09 -1.30
C TYR A 67 11.56 -17.57 -2.71
N ARG A 68 10.63 -17.47 -3.67
CA ARG A 68 10.84 -17.94 -5.04
C ARG A 68 11.98 -17.20 -5.73
N VAL A 69 12.03 -15.88 -5.70
CA VAL A 69 13.08 -15.10 -6.38
C VAL A 69 14.46 -15.34 -5.77
N ILE A 70 14.54 -15.58 -4.45
CA ILE A 70 15.80 -15.95 -3.78
C ILE A 70 16.21 -17.38 -4.15
N LYS A 71 15.26 -18.32 -4.17
CA LYS A 71 15.51 -19.73 -4.52
C LYS A 71 16.04 -19.90 -5.94
N GLU A 72 15.53 -19.09 -6.87
CA GLU A 72 16.05 -19.03 -8.24
C GLU A 72 17.47 -18.41 -8.30
N GLY A 73 17.91 -17.72 -7.26
CA GLY A 73 19.20 -17.02 -7.21
C GLY A 73 19.17 -15.67 -7.93
N TRP A 74 18.00 -15.07 -8.11
CA TRP A 74 17.88 -13.76 -8.76
C TRP A 74 18.23 -12.61 -7.83
N THR A 75 18.07 -12.82 -6.56
CA THR A 75 18.43 -11.85 -5.52
C THR A 75 18.80 -12.56 -4.22
N GLU A 76 19.36 -11.81 -3.30
CA GLU A 76 19.52 -12.14 -1.90
C GLU A 76 19.00 -11.01 -1.04
N ILE A 77 18.69 -11.27 0.21
CA ILE A 77 18.22 -10.26 1.15
C ILE A 77 19.12 -10.22 2.39
N LYS A 78 19.38 -9.02 2.90
CA LYS A 78 20.12 -8.80 4.15
C LYS A 78 19.14 -8.59 5.30
N VAL A 79 19.29 -9.34 6.38
CA VAL A 79 18.44 -9.24 7.56
C VAL A 79 18.85 -8.02 8.39
N GLY A 80 17.90 -7.13 8.66
CA GLY A 80 18.04 -5.97 9.53
C GLY A 80 17.48 -6.23 10.93
N ASN A 81 17.77 -5.31 11.86
CA ASN A 81 17.09 -5.29 13.16
C ASN A 81 15.65 -4.85 12.97
N THR A 82 14.73 -5.53 13.66
CA THR A 82 13.34 -5.07 13.72
C THR A 82 13.26 -3.77 14.52
N THR A 83 12.62 -2.76 13.95
CA THR A 83 12.45 -1.43 14.57
C THR A 83 10.98 -1.19 14.88
N ASN A 84 10.72 -0.34 15.87
CA ASN A 84 9.39 0.15 16.16
C ASN A 84 9.16 1.49 15.44
N PHE A 85 7.95 1.71 14.94
CA PHE A 85 7.53 3.00 14.38
C PHE A 85 6.70 3.73 15.43
N ASP A 86 7.15 4.91 15.82
CA ASP A 86 6.40 5.77 16.73
C ASP A 86 5.32 6.51 15.95
N LEU A 87 4.18 5.82 15.75
CA LEU A 87 3.06 6.35 14.98
C LEU A 87 2.56 7.68 15.58
N PRO A 88 2.05 8.61 14.75
CA PRO A 88 1.63 9.93 15.22
C PRO A 88 0.59 9.82 16.32
N SER A 89 0.80 10.52 17.45
CA SER A 89 -0.18 10.55 18.55
C SER A 89 -1.56 10.99 18.07
N SER A 90 -1.63 11.93 17.13
CA SER A 90 -2.88 12.37 16.52
C SER A 90 -3.67 11.23 15.86
N TYR A 91 -3.00 10.21 15.29
CA TYR A 91 -3.66 9.04 14.73
C TYR A 91 -4.17 8.09 15.81
N VAL A 92 -3.36 7.86 16.84
CA VAL A 92 -3.73 7.04 17.99
C VAL A 92 -4.92 7.68 18.72
N ASP A 93 -4.87 8.99 18.99
CA ASP A 93 -5.93 9.73 19.67
C ASP A 93 -7.22 9.79 18.84
N ALA A 94 -7.12 9.95 17.52
CA ALA A 94 -8.26 9.87 16.62
C ALA A 94 -8.92 8.48 16.67
N THR A 95 -8.12 7.41 16.74
CA THR A 95 -8.62 6.03 16.89
C THR A 95 -9.36 5.85 18.21
N ARG A 96 -8.80 6.32 19.34
CA ARG A 96 -9.46 6.28 20.65
C ARG A 96 -10.78 7.04 20.65
N LYS A 97 -10.75 8.28 20.17
CA LYS A 97 -11.92 9.15 20.14
C LYS A 97 -13.07 8.56 19.34
N ASN A 98 -12.76 7.84 18.26
CA ASN A 98 -13.75 7.27 17.34
C ASN A 98 -13.89 5.74 17.50
N LEU A 99 -13.46 5.19 18.62
CA LEU A 99 -13.53 3.75 18.88
C LEU A 99 -14.98 3.24 18.75
N ASN A 100 -15.16 2.16 17.98
CA ASN A 100 -16.45 1.53 17.70
C ASN A 100 -17.49 2.39 16.97
N THR A 101 -17.12 3.53 16.41
CA THR A 101 -18.02 4.31 15.55
C THR A 101 -18.12 3.72 14.14
N ALA A 102 -17.01 3.20 13.60
CA ALA A 102 -16.97 2.55 12.31
C ALA A 102 -17.63 1.17 12.37
N LYS A 103 -18.50 0.90 11.41
CA LYS A 103 -19.15 -0.42 11.23
C LYS A 103 -19.19 -0.78 9.76
N LEU A 104 -19.00 -2.06 9.45
CA LEU A 104 -19.24 -2.57 8.11
C LEU A 104 -20.74 -2.53 7.79
N GLY A 105 -21.08 -1.99 6.64
CA GLY A 105 -22.45 -2.04 6.12
C GLY A 105 -22.80 -3.42 5.54
N PRO A 106 -23.99 -3.56 4.95
CA PRO A 106 -24.48 -4.86 4.48
C PRO A 106 -23.72 -5.41 3.27
N ASN A 107 -23.20 -4.55 2.42
CA ASN A 107 -22.50 -4.96 1.20
C ASN A 107 -20.98 -4.96 1.40
N ASN A 108 -20.27 -5.70 0.55
CA ASN A 108 -18.82 -5.63 0.46
C ASN A 108 -18.37 -4.22 0.06
N GLY A 109 -17.47 -3.63 0.82
CA GLY A 109 -17.02 -2.27 0.61
C GLY A 109 -17.95 -1.19 1.17
N ASP A 110 -18.88 -1.53 2.05
CA ASP A 110 -19.67 -0.56 2.80
C ASP A 110 -19.06 -0.33 4.19
N ILE A 111 -18.83 0.93 4.54
CA ILE A 111 -18.46 1.36 5.89
C ILE A 111 -19.32 2.55 6.29
N VAL A 112 -19.79 2.56 7.53
CA VAL A 112 -20.61 3.65 8.08
C VAL A 112 -20.03 4.12 9.41
N GLY A 113 -20.24 5.39 9.74
CA GLY A 113 -19.85 5.97 11.03
C GLY A 113 -18.35 6.24 11.20
N PHE A 114 -17.52 5.98 10.20
CA PHE A 114 -16.09 6.27 10.27
C PHE A 114 -15.82 7.78 10.22
N VAL A 115 -14.96 8.27 11.11
CA VAL A 115 -14.58 9.68 11.20
C VAL A 115 -13.09 9.88 10.91
N ALA A 116 -12.22 9.29 11.72
CA ALA A 116 -10.76 9.36 11.56
C ALA A 116 -10.07 8.33 12.47
N GLY A 117 -8.82 8.01 12.18
CA GLY A 117 -8.02 7.03 12.90
C GLY A 117 -8.08 5.65 12.24
N ARG A 118 -7.79 4.58 12.99
CA ARG A 118 -7.89 3.19 12.52
C ARG A 118 -9.31 2.67 12.77
N PRO A 119 -10.07 2.33 11.71
CA PRO A 119 -11.49 1.95 11.85
C PRO A 119 -11.73 0.73 12.75
N PHE A 120 -10.88 -0.30 12.61
CA PHE A 120 -11.01 -1.60 13.29
C PHE A 120 -9.68 -1.96 13.96
N PRO A 121 -9.43 -1.45 15.19
CA PRO A 121 -8.16 -1.66 15.87
C PRO A 121 -8.01 -3.04 16.52
N GLU A 122 -9.09 -3.83 16.62
CA GLU A 122 -9.06 -5.17 17.20
C GLU A 122 -8.15 -6.12 16.41
N GLU A 123 -7.52 -7.08 17.11
CA GLU A 123 -6.78 -8.18 16.45
C GLU A 123 -7.74 -8.96 15.55
N PRO A 124 -7.38 -9.23 14.27
CA PRO A 124 -8.26 -9.94 13.35
C PRO A 124 -8.50 -11.38 13.81
N ASP A 125 -9.75 -11.85 13.74
CA ASP A 125 -10.14 -13.21 14.09
C ASP A 125 -10.44 -14.02 12.82
N LEU A 126 -9.86 -15.23 12.70
CA LEU A 126 -10.15 -16.18 11.62
C LEU A 126 -11.61 -16.63 11.56
N LYS A 127 -12.34 -16.52 12.68
CA LYS A 127 -13.77 -16.83 12.75
C LYS A 127 -14.66 -15.70 12.22
N ASP A 128 -14.14 -14.49 12.11
CA ASP A 128 -14.87 -13.38 11.52
C ASP A 128 -14.74 -13.44 9.99
N PRO A 129 -15.81 -13.75 9.25
CA PRO A 129 -15.76 -13.86 7.78
C PRO A 129 -15.45 -12.54 7.10
N ARG A 130 -15.57 -11.41 7.81
CA ARG A 130 -15.27 -10.06 7.30
C ARG A 130 -13.99 -9.46 7.88
N ALA A 131 -13.16 -10.24 8.59
CA ALA A 131 -11.88 -9.76 9.12
C ALA A 131 -10.96 -9.21 8.01
N GLY A 132 -10.92 -9.85 6.85
CA GLY A 132 -10.15 -9.37 5.70
C GLY A 132 -10.62 -8.00 5.20
N GLU A 133 -11.92 -7.78 5.14
CA GLU A 133 -12.50 -6.49 4.74
C GLU A 133 -12.20 -5.39 5.78
N LYS A 134 -12.27 -5.68 7.08
CA LYS A 134 -11.88 -4.75 8.13
C LYS A 134 -10.42 -4.31 7.98
N LEU A 135 -9.51 -5.25 7.71
CA LEU A 135 -8.11 -4.95 7.45
C LEU A 135 -7.91 -4.12 6.17
N ALA A 136 -8.68 -4.37 5.11
CA ALA A 136 -8.65 -3.55 3.90
C ALA A 136 -9.10 -2.10 4.17
N TRP A 137 -10.10 -1.90 5.03
CA TRP A 137 -10.50 -0.57 5.50
C TRP A 137 -9.44 0.09 6.36
N ASN A 138 -8.77 -0.65 7.25
CA ASN A 138 -7.65 -0.13 8.03
C ASN A 138 -6.51 0.35 7.13
N TYR A 139 -6.24 -0.38 6.04
CA TYR A 139 -5.27 0.04 5.03
C TYR A 139 -5.73 1.31 4.29
N LYS A 140 -6.96 1.32 3.77
CA LYS A 140 -7.49 2.48 3.00
C LYS A 140 -7.40 3.77 3.80
N TYR A 141 -7.72 3.72 5.08
CA TYR A 141 -7.67 4.87 5.99
C TYR A 141 -6.38 4.90 6.85
N GLY A 142 -5.39 4.13 6.46
CA GLY A 142 -4.07 4.10 7.09
C GLY A 142 -3.23 5.33 6.80
N LEU A 143 -2.04 5.35 7.40
CA LEU A 143 -1.09 6.47 7.29
C LEU A 143 -0.18 6.39 6.07
N ASN A 144 -0.62 5.82 4.96
CA ASN A 144 0.14 5.89 3.73
C ASN A 144 0.23 7.35 3.28
N TRP A 145 1.42 7.94 3.32
CA TRP A 145 1.68 9.33 2.95
C TRP A 145 0.99 10.39 3.83
N GLY A 146 0.29 10.00 4.91
CA GLY A 146 -0.39 10.92 5.82
C GLY A 146 -1.50 11.74 5.15
N ASP A 147 -1.78 12.94 5.71
CA ASP A 147 -2.83 13.82 5.20
C ASP A 147 -2.44 14.57 3.94
N ASN A 148 -1.13 14.83 3.77
CA ASN A 148 -0.58 15.60 2.67
C ASN A 148 0.88 15.21 2.46
N ALA A 149 1.27 14.88 1.23
CA ALA A 149 2.64 14.47 0.92
C ALA A 149 2.98 14.66 -0.55
N SER A 150 4.28 14.61 -0.85
CA SER A 150 4.78 14.55 -2.22
C SER A 150 5.92 13.54 -2.36
N ILE A 151 6.12 13.07 -3.59
CA ILE A 151 7.30 12.34 -4.03
C ILE A 151 7.93 13.15 -5.15
N GLU A 152 9.10 13.70 -4.91
CA GLU A 152 9.78 14.62 -5.85
C GLU A 152 11.31 14.39 -5.81
N PRO A 153 11.84 13.57 -6.72
CA PRO A 153 11.18 12.79 -7.75
C PRO A 153 10.82 11.36 -7.32
N LEU A 154 9.99 10.72 -8.14
CA LEU A 154 9.97 9.27 -8.35
C LEU A 154 10.76 8.98 -9.63
N THR A 155 11.76 8.11 -9.56
CA THR A 155 12.38 7.53 -10.74
C THR A 155 11.80 6.15 -11.00
N LEU A 156 11.33 5.91 -12.22
CA LEU A 156 10.78 4.63 -12.63
C LEU A 156 11.63 4.08 -13.78
N THR A 157 12.24 2.92 -13.56
CA THR A 157 13.14 2.29 -14.55
C THR A 157 12.59 0.92 -14.96
N LEU A 158 12.37 0.75 -16.26
CA LEU A 158 11.92 -0.49 -16.89
C LEU A 158 13.13 -1.24 -17.44
N ARG A 159 13.25 -2.53 -17.13
CA ARG A 159 14.40 -3.34 -17.52
C ARG A 159 14.01 -4.73 -18.00
N ASN A 160 14.77 -5.20 -18.99
CA ASN A 160 14.83 -6.62 -19.29
C ASN A 160 15.64 -7.31 -18.19
N MET A 161 15.01 -8.19 -17.42
CA MET A 161 15.65 -8.84 -16.29
C MET A 161 16.77 -9.80 -16.70
N SER A 162 16.70 -10.42 -17.88
CA SER A 162 17.71 -11.39 -18.34
C SER A 162 19.02 -10.72 -18.76
N THR A 163 18.94 -9.52 -19.34
CA THR A 163 20.11 -8.79 -19.86
C THR A 163 20.54 -7.62 -18.98
N GLY A 164 19.66 -7.12 -18.11
CA GLY A 164 19.85 -5.89 -17.34
C GLY A 164 19.68 -4.61 -18.18
N GLN A 165 19.33 -4.74 -19.46
CA GLN A 165 19.16 -3.59 -20.35
C GLN A 165 18.01 -2.70 -19.83
N VAL A 166 18.30 -1.41 -19.66
CA VAL A 166 17.30 -0.38 -19.41
C VAL A 166 16.54 -0.12 -20.70
N GLU A 167 15.25 -0.38 -20.71
CA GLU A 167 14.38 -0.13 -21.86
C GLU A 167 13.79 1.27 -21.82
N ARG A 168 13.46 1.74 -20.61
CA ARG A 168 12.92 3.08 -20.39
C ARG A 168 13.20 3.57 -18.98
N ARG A 169 13.40 4.89 -18.86
CA ARG A 169 13.47 5.57 -17.56
C ARG A 169 12.55 6.77 -17.60
N LEU A 170 11.76 6.92 -16.51
CA LEU A 170 10.87 8.05 -16.32
C LEU A 170 11.23 8.76 -15.03
N LYS A 171 11.08 10.09 -15.03
CA LYS A 171 11.13 10.91 -13.82
C LYS A 171 9.77 11.56 -13.64
N LEU A 172 9.19 11.36 -12.49
CA LEU A 172 7.82 11.70 -12.17
C LEU A 172 7.79 12.50 -10.87
N GLU A 173 6.75 13.29 -10.68
CA GLU A 173 6.35 13.80 -9.37
C GLU A 173 4.97 13.28 -9.03
N PHE A 174 4.75 12.95 -7.76
CA PHE A 174 3.47 12.55 -7.20
C PHE A 174 3.11 13.45 -6.03
N HIS A 175 1.83 13.76 -5.91
CA HIS A 175 1.28 14.57 -4.85
C HIS A 175 0.01 13.92 -4.32
N PHE A 176 -0.14 13.91 -2.99
CA PHE A 176 -1.24 13.25 -2.29
C PHE A 176 -1.92 14.24 -1.35
N LEU A 177 -3.25 14.26 -1.35
CA LEU A 177 -4.03 15.05 -0.41
C LEU A 177 -5.27 14.28 0.04
N ASN A 178 -5.42 14.11 1.35
CA ASN A 178 -6.66 13.65 1.95
C ASN A 178 -7.59 14.84 2.17
N PHE A 179 -8.80 14.76 1.63
CA PHE A 179 -9.86 15.77 1.82
C PHE A 179 -10.71 15.46 3.05
N LYS A 180 -10.80 14.19 3.45
CA LYS A 180 -11.53 13.72 4.63
C LYS A 180 -10.69 12.77 5.47
N HIS A 181 -11.16 12.47 6.65
CA HIS A 181 -10.52 11.56 7.61
C HIS A 181 -9.10 11.99 8.02
N ARG A 182 -8.86 13.28 7.96
CA ARG A 182 -7.59 13.91 8.30
C ARG A 182 -7.35 13.85 9.80
N ILE A 183 -6.10 13.71 10.19
CA ILE A 183 -5.70 13.47 11.59
C ILE A 183 -4.77 14.54 12.16
N LYS A 184 -3.98 15.20 11.34
CA LYS A 184 -2.90 16.08 11.80
C LYS A 184 -2.92 17.46 11.12
N ASP A 185 -2.97 17.47 9.81
CA ASP A 185 -2.84 18.70 9.03
C ASP A 185 -4.18 19.43 8.98
N ALA A 186 -4.23 20.63 9.56
CA ALA A 186 -5.45 21.43 9.54
C ALA A 186 -5.89 21.78 8.11
N PRO A 187 -7.19 21.83 7.84
CA PRO A 187 -8.31 21.57 8.74
C PRO A 187 -8.55 20.07 8.99
N VAL A 188 -8.96 19.72 10.21
CA VAL A 188 -9.24 18.37 10.68
C VAL A 188 -10.71 18.30 11.14
N PRO A 189 -11.50 17.26 10.84
CA PRO A 189 -11.15 16.02 10.13
C PRO A 189 -11.34 16.10 8.61
N ALA A 190 -11.70 17.26 8.06
CA ALA A 190 -11.97 17.42 6.63
C ALA A 190 -11.61 18.81 6.13
N VAL A 191 -11.26 18.90 4.84
CA VAL A 191 -11.10 20.18 4.13
C VAL A 191 -12.48 20.82 3.92
N PRO A 192 -12.67 22.12 4.20
CA PRO A 192 -13.90 22.84 3.87
C PRO A 192 -14.17 22.82 2.35
N ASP A 193 -15.42 23.02 1.98
CA ASP A 193 -15.87 23.15 0.58
C ASP A 193 -15.60 21.90 -0.30
N ASN A 194 -15.55 20.73 0.29
CA ASN A 194 -15.46 19.45 -0.40
C ASN A 194 -16.84 19.01 -0.94
N ALA A 195 -17.42 19.77 -1.85
CA ALA A 195 -18.76 19.53 -2.39
C ALA A 195 -18.90 18.18 -3.11
N SER A 196 -17.80 17.66 -3.68
CA SER A 196 -17.77 16.37 -4.34
C SER A 196 -17.66 15.18 -3.38
N ASN A 197 -17.53 15.43 -2.08
CA ASN A 197 -17.34 14.39 -1.06
C ASN A 197 -16.15 13.48 -1.36
N LEU A 198 -15.02 14.06 -1.76
CA LEU A 198 -13.79 13.32 -2.00
C LEU A 198 -13.19 12.85 -0.68
N PHE A 199 -12.65 11.64 -0.68
CA PHE A 199 -11.77 11.15 0.37
C PHE A 199 -10.34 11.63 0.11
N ARG A 200 -9.81 11.32 -1.07
CA ARG A 200 -8.39 11.55 -1.41
C ARG A 200 -8.22 11.86 -2.89
N SER A 201 -7.19 12.64 -3.20
CA SER A 201 -6.75 12.82 -4.58
C SER A 201 -5.26 12.56 -4.72
N ILE A 202 -4.89 12.02 -5.88
CA ILE A 202 -3.51 11.77 -6.30
C ILE A 202 -3.30 12.56 -7.59
N TYR A 203 -2.27 13.39 -7.62
CA TYR A 203 -1.83 14.07 -8.82
C TYR A 203 -0.42 13.61 -9.19
N MET A 204 -0.19 13.32 -10.45
CA MET A 204 1.10 12.91 -10.98
C MET A 204 1.44 13.73 -12.22
N LYS A 205 2.74 14.06 -12.39
CA LYS A 205 3.25 14.73 -13.58
C LYS A 205 4.55 14.10 -14.02
N VAL A 206 4.68 13.87 -15.33
CA VAL A 206 5.92 13.38 -15.95
C VAL A 206 6.86 14.55 -16.17
N GLN A 207 8.09 14.44 -15.67
CA GLN A 207 9.18 15.40 -15.87
C GLN A 207 10.10 15.00 -17.04
N GLU A 208 10.39 13.70 -17.13
CA GLU A 208 11.23 13.08 -18.16
C GLU A 208 10.65 11.72 -18.57
N PRO A 209 10.88 11.27 -19.81
CA PRO A 209 11.58 11.92 -20.93
C PRO A 209 10.76 12.98 -21.66
N SER A 210 11.40 13.68 -22.60
CA SER A 210 10.81 14.84 -23.31
C SER A 210 9.54 14.53 -24.09
N ASP A 211 9.41 13.31 -24.64
CA ASP A 211 8.22 12.84 -25.38
C ASP A 211 6.97 12.70 -24.50
N LEU A 212 7.16 12.47 -23.21
CA LEU A 212 6.08 12.37 -22.22
C LEU A 212 6.00 13.57 -21.27
N LYS A 213 6.94 14.52 -21.36
CA LYS A 213 7.00 15.67 -20.45
C LYS A 213 5.66 16.40 -20.39
N ASN A 214 5.28 16.82 -19.18
CA ASN A 214 3.99 17.46 -18.90
C ASN A 214 2.76 16.55 -19.08
N THR A 215 2.91 15.23 -19.26
CA THR A 215 1.79 14.32 -19.09
C THR A 215 1.40 14.33 -17.62
N GLN A 216 0.11 14.54 -17.32
CA GLN A 216 -0.42 14.65 -15.97
C GLN A 216 -1.57 13.67 -15.78
N LEU A 217 -1.64 13.04 -14.61
CA LEU A 217 -2.73 12.18 -14.19
C LEU A 217 -3.31 12.72 -12.86
N LEU A 218 -4.60 12.93 -12.81
CA LEU A 218 -5.32 13.27 -11.60
C LEU A 218 -6.34 12.18 -11.31
N ILE A 219 -6.24 11.56 -10.14
CA ILE A 219 -7.20 10.57 -9.64
C ILE A 219 -7.92 11.19 -8.44
N GLN A 220 -9.26 11.23 -8.50
CA GLN A 220 -10.13 11.73 -7.43
C GLN A 220 -10.95 10.59 -6.89
N ARG A 221 -10.65 10.18 -5.65
CA ARG A 221 -11.35 9.10 -4.94
C ARG A 221 -12.43 9.66 -4.05
N TYR A 222 -13.62 9.12 -4.19
CA TYR A 222 -14.75 9.47 -3.35
C TYR A 222 -14.68 8.78 -1.98
N ASP A 223 -15.35 9.38 -0.99
CA ASP A 223 -15.51 8.77 0.32
C ASP A 223 -16.46 7.56 0.29
N ASP A 224 -17.46 7.62 -0.58
CA ASP A 224 -18.33 6.48 -0.89
C ASP A 224 -17.58 5.48 -1.79
N ASP A 225 -17.23 4.32 -1.25
CA ASP A 225 -16.47 3.27 -1.94
C ASP A 225 -17.28 2.55 -3.04
N GLN A 226 -18.60 2.71 -3.06
CA GLN A 226 -19.43 2.21 -4.17
C GLN A 226 -19.30 3.10 -5.41
N LYS A 227 -18.87 4.34 -5.24
CA LYS A 227 -18.67 5.28 -6.33
C LYS A 227 -17.29 5.07 -6.98
N LEU A 228 -17.27 4.97 -8.31
CA LEU A 228 -16.03 4.85 -9.08
C LEU A 228 -15.20 6.12 -9.00
N ASP A 229 -13.87 5.96 -8.96
CA ASP A 229 -12.95 7.08 -9.00
C ASP A 229 -13.09 7.87 -10.32
N ASP A 230 -12.89 9.17 -10.27
CA ASP A 230 -12.67 9.98 -11.45
C ASP A 230 -11.17 10.06 -11.74
N ALA A 231 -10.80 9.76 -12.97
CA ALA A 231 -9.43 9.89 -13.44
C ALA A 231 -9.37 10.78 -14.67
N TYR A 232 -8.41 11.71 -14.66
CA TYR A 232 -8.21 12.69 -15.74
C TYR A 232 -6.76 12.66 -16.20
N LEU A 233 -6.58 12.58 -17.52
CA LEU A 233 -5.27 12.55 -18.17
C LEU A 233 -5.11 13.82 -19.01
N TYR A 234 -4.05 14.59 -18.73
CA TYR A 234 -3.58 15.66 -19.58
C TYR A 234 -2.37 15.17 -20.39
N LEU A 235 -2.45 15.28 -21.70
CA LEU A 235 -1.35 14.96 -22.59
C LEU A 235 -0.72 16.26 -23.09
N GLY A 236 0.54 16.53 -22.72
CA GLY A 236 1.25 17.78 -23.02
C GLY A 236 1.26 18.10 -24.51
N PHE A 237 1.49 17.11 -25.39
CA PHE A 237 1.51 17.28 -26.85
C PHE A 237 0.13 17.58 -27.44
N GLN A 238 -0.98 17.19 -26.78
CA GLN A 238 -2.35 17.47 -27.23
C GLN A 238 -2.94 18.73 -26.59
N ARG A 239 -2.35 19.20 -25.48
CA ARG A 239 -2.85 20.31 -24.65
C ARG A 239 -4.33 20.14 -24.24
N ARG A 240 -4.75 18.91 -24.00
CA ARG A 240 -6.13 18.53 -23.70
C ARG A 240 -6.20 17.63 -22.48
N VAL A 241 -7.17 17.93 -21.59
CA VAL A 241 -7.57 17.01 -20.53
C VAL A 241 -8.63 16.06 -21.07
N ARG A 242 -8.46 14.77 -20.80
CA ARG A 242 -9.43 13.72 -21.08
C ARG A 242 -9.81 13.02 -19.78
N ARG A 243 -11.09 12.80 -19.56
CA ARG A 243 -11.54 11.90 -18.53
C ARG A 243 -11.30 10.47 -19.01
N LEU A 244 -10.60 9.68 -18.20
CA LEU A 244 -10.38 8.27 -18.50
C LEU A 244 -11.67 7.49 -18.25
N ALA A 245 -11.91 6.46 -19.07
CA ALA A 245 -13.02 5.56 -18.82
C ALA A 245 -12.82 4.83 -17.50
N THR A 246 -13.87 4.73 -16.71
CA THR A 246 -13.89 3.94 -15.49
C THR A 246 -13.63 2.47 -15.83
N GLY A 247 -12.61 1.87 -15.22
CA GLY A 247 -12.24 0.47 -15.46
C GLY A 247 -10.87 0.26 -16.15
N GLN A 248 -10.18 1.32 -16.56
CA GLN A 248 -8.81 1.23 -17.11
C GLN A 248 -7.72 1.17 -16.01
N THR A 249 -8.10 0.82 -14.78
CA THR A 249 -7.17 0.71 -13.64
C THR A 249 -6.21 -0.47 -13.77
N THR A 250 -6.52 -1.44 -14.64
CA THR A 250 -5.73 -2.65 -14.89
C THR A 250 -4.81 -2.54 -16.12
N ASP A 251 -4.81 -1.40 -16.80
CA ASP A 251 -3.89 -1.15 -17.89
C ASP A 251 -2.47 -0.86 -17.36
N ALA A 252 -1.45 -1.24 -18.13
CA ALA A 252 -0.05 -1.00 -17.79
C ALA A 252 0.22 0.51 -17.70
N PHE A 253 0.68 0.96 -16.53
CA PHE A 253 1.02 2.36 -16.30
C PHE A 253 2.27 2.76 -17.09
N LEU A 254 2.12 3.63 -18.09
CA LEU A 254 3.21 4.15 -18.95
C LEU A 254 4.11 3.04 -19.53
N GLY A 255 3.56 1.86 -19.77
CA GLY A 255 4.27 0.70 -20.32
C GLY A 255 5.09 -0.07 -19.28
N SER A 256 4.95 0.22 -18.00
CA SER A 256 5.61 -0.49 -16.91
C SER A 256 4.89 -1.81 -16.56
N ASP A 257 5.49 -2.59 -15.64
CA ASP A 257 4.87 -3.79 -15.09
C ASP A 257 3.75 -3.48 -14.09
N LEU A 258 3.56 -2.21 -13.71
CA LEU A 258 2.52 -1.79 -12.78
C LEU A 258 1.22 -1.47 -13.53
N MET A 259 0.11 -1.85 -12.91
CA MET A 259 -1.21 -1.31 -13.21
C MET A 259 -1.47 -0.06 -12.35
N ILE A 260 -2.41 0.80 -12.74
CA ILE A 260 -2.78 1.97 -11.92
C ILE A 260 -3.31 1.52 -10.54
N GLU A 261 -4.01 0.39 -10.49
CA GLU A 261 -4.50 -0.18 -9.23
C GLU A 261 -3.39 -0.74 -8.32
N ASP A 262 -2.15 -0.88 -8.82
CA ASP A 262 -1.02 -1.33 -8.01
C ASP A 262 -0.39 -0.20 -7.18
N PHE A 263 -0.72 1.06 -7.44
CA PHE A 263 -0.14 2.17 -6.68
C PHE A 263 -0.33 1.97 -5.17
N GLU A 264 0.70 2.30 -4.39
CA GLU A 264 0.72 2.18 -2.92
C GLU A 264 0.46 0.75 -2.37
N GLY A 265 0.60 -0.30 -3.19
CA GLY A 265 0.26 -1.69 -2.86
C GLY A 265 -1.08 -2.10 -3.44
N TYR A 266 -2.10 -1.32 -3.25
CA TYR A 266 -3.41 -1.48 -3.85
C TYR A 266 -4.16 -0.14 -3.83
N ASN A 267 -4.40 0.41 -4.99
CA ASN A 267 -5.12 1.67 -5.18
C ASN A 267 -6.53 1.48 -5.75
N GLY A 268 -7.09 0.28 -5.63
CA GLY A 268 -8.48 0.00 -5.97
C GLY A 268 -9.45 0.34 -4.82
N ARG A 269 -10.74 0.17 -5.06
CA ARG A 269 -11.77 0.29 -4.02
C ARG A 269 -11.80 -0.99 -3.19
N VAL A 270 -12.18 -0.89 -1.92
CA VAL A 270 -12.38 -2.08 -1.07
C VAL A 270 -13.45 -2.99 -1.69
N SER A 271 -14.50 -2.40 -2.27
CA SER A 271 -15.60 -3.10 -2.95
C SER A 271 -15.20 -3.85 -4.22
N ASP A 272 -14.07 -3.53 -4.85
CA ASP A 272 -13.60 -4.21 -6.06
C ASP A 272 -13.04 -5.61 -5.79
N MET A 273 -12.72 -5.93 -4.54
CA MET A 273 -12.13 -7.19 -4.13
C MET A 273 -12.95 -7.89 -3.05
N LYS A 274 -12.92 -9.21 -3.03
CA LYS A 274 -13.32 -10.02 -1.87
C LYS A 274 -12.08 -10.27 -1.02
N TRP A 275 -12.09 -9.78 0.21
CA TRP A 275 -10.97 -9.81 1.12
C TRP A 275 -11.09 -10.95 2.12
N THR A 276 -10.07 -11.77 2.25
CA THR A 276 -10.03 -12.89 3.20
C THR A 276 -8.78 -12.78 4.06
N TYR A 277 -8.97 -12.75 5.37
CA TYR A 277 -7.87 -12.88 6.33
C TYR A 277 -7.45 -14.35 6.43
N LYS A 278 -6.17 -14.63 6.20
CA LYS A 278 -5.60 -15.99 6.17
C LYS A 278 -4.80 -16.35 7.41
N GLY A 279 -4.68 -15.44 8.36
CA GLY A 279 -3.95 -15.65 9.60
C GLY A 279 -2.79 -14.68 9.82
N THR A 280 -2.26 -14.72 11.04
CA THR A 280 -1.08 -13.94 11.46
C THR A 280 0.18 -14.79 11.35
N LYS A 281 1.27 -14.20 10.85
CA LYS A 281 2.61 -14.82 10.76
C LYS A 281 3.69 -13.80 11.13
N ASN A 282 4.91 -14.30 11.33
CA ASN A 282 6.11 -13.49 11.29
C ASN A 282 6.77 -13.64 9.93
N VAL A 283 6.97 -12.53 9.21
CA VAL A 283 7.53 -12.53 7.86
C VAL A 283 8.55 -11.43 7.74
N LEU A 284 9.63 -11.69 7.00
CA LEU A 284 10.60 -10.68 6.63
C LEU A 284 9.97 -9.71 5.62
N LEU A 285 9.91 -8.43 5.99
CA LEU A 285 9.45 -7.33 5.15
C LEU A 285 10.59 -6.33 4.91
N PRO A 286 10.64 -5.67 3.73
CA PRO A 286 11.65 -4.70 3.41
C PRO A 286 11.41 -3.40 4.18
N MET A 287 12.11 -3.24 5.29
CA MET A 287 12.08 -2.07 6.15
C MET A 287 13.49 -1.75 6.62
N TRP A 288 13.86 -0.45 6.68
CA TRP A 288 15.22 -0.02 6.92
C TRP A 288 15.33 1.42 7.41
N ASN A 289 16.57 1.82 7.67
CA ASN A 289 16.98 3.20 7.82
C ASN A 289 17.69 3.61 6.52
N HIS A 290 17.20 4.63 5.85
CA HIS A 290 17.70 5.05 4.53
C HIS A 290 19.20 5.38 4.58
N ASP A 291 19.63 6.10 5.61
CA ASP A 291 21.01 6.53 5.82
C ASP A 291 22.02 5.38 6.09
N GLU A 292 21.53 4.15 6.30
CA GLU A 292 22.34 2.94 6.53
C GLU A 292 22.46 2.04 5.29
N LEU A 293 21.85 2.42 4.16
CA LEU A 293 21.80 1.59 2.96
C LEU A 293 22.91 1.91 1.94
N PRO A 294 23.17 0.98 1.02
CA PRO A 294 23.87 1.32 -0.22
C PRO A 294 23.04 2.28 -1.05
N LEU A 295 23.52 3.49 -1.21
CA LEU A 295 22.85 4.56 -1.94
C LEU A 295 23.57 4.87 -3.24
N THR A 296 22.83 5.35 -4.24
CA THR A 296 23.34 5.78 -5.54
C THR A 296 22.96 7.24 -5.83
N ASP A 297 23.83 7.94 -6.55
CA ASP A 297 23.57 9.27 -7.13
C ASP A 297 23.27 9.22 -8.63
N GLU A 298 23.03 8.03 -9.17
CA GLU A 298 22.73 7.79 -10.61
C GLU A 298 21.66 8.72 -11.17
N PHE A 299 20.72 9.16 -10.34
CA PHE A 299 19.58 9.98 -10.78
C PHE A 299 19.82 11.49 -10.63
N HIS A 300 21.00 11.90 -10.15
CA HIS A 300 21.44 13.30 -10.08
C HIS A 300 20.40 14.27 -9.49
N ASP A 301 20.00 14.03 -8.24
CA ASP A 301 19.08 14.94 -7.56
C ASP A 301 19.77 16.29 -7.28
N PRO A 302 19.17 17.43 -7.66
CA PRO A 302 19.81 18.74 -7.51
C PRO A 302 20.03 19.16 -6.04
N GLU A 303 19.30 18.57 -5.09
CA GLU A 303 19.49 18.79 -3.64
C GLU A 303 20.50 17.80 -3.04
N GLY A 304 21.13 16.95 -3.85
CA GLY A 304 22.12 15.97 -3.43
C GLY A 304 21.57 14.74 -2.71
N TYR A 305 20.24 14.50 -2.83
CA TYR A 305 19.65 13.29 -2.30
C TYR A 305 20.12 12.06 -3.08
N LYS A 306 20.50 11.01 -2.35
CA LYS A 306 20.93 9.74 -2.92
C LYS A 306 19.82 8.71 -2.72
N PHE A 307 19.61 7.89 -3.72
CA PHE A 307 18.54 6.91 -3.77
C PHE A 307 19.01 5.51 -3.37
N VAL A 308 18.09 4.65 -2.97
CA VAL A 308 18.38 3.23 -2.72
C VAL A 308 18.89 2.59 -4.02
N ALA A 309 20.00 1.89 -3.95
CA ALA A 309 20.59 1.23 -5.12
C ALA A 309 19.77 0.00 -5.54
N ASP A 310 19.75 -0.30 -6.82
CA ASP A 310 19.26 -1.56 -7.38
C ASP A 310 20.39 -2.59 -7.49
N GLY A 311 20.06 -3.87 -7.51
CA GLY A 311 20.99 -4.98 -7.66
C GLY A 311 20.27 -6.28 -8.05
N GLY A 312 20.93 -7.41 -7.82
CA GLY A 312 20.42 -8.71 -8.22
C GLY A 312 20.37 -8.88 -9.74
N GLN A 313 19.64 -9.91 -10.18
CA GLN A 313 19.54 -10.21 -11.61
C GLN A 313 18.88 -9.05 -12.36
N GLY A 314 19.58 -8.56 -13.38
CA GLY A 314 19.11 -7.47 -14.23
C GLY A 314 18.94 -6.13 -13.52
N ASN A 315 19.49 -5.96 -12.30
CA ASN A 315 19.22 -4.80 -11.44
C ASN A 315 17.72 -4.59 -11.18
N CYS A 316 16.99 -5.68 -10.97
CA CYS A 316 15.54 -5.68 -10.76
C CYS A 316 15.12 -5.66 -9.27
N PHE A 317 16.10 -5.59 -8.35
CA PHE A 317 15.85 -5.72 -6.92
C PHE A 317 16.55 -4.60 -6.15
N PHE A 318 15.80 -3.86 -5.31
CA PHE A 318 16.40 -2.85 -4.45
C PHE A 318 17.31 -3.48 -3.39
N GLN A 319 18.38 -2.77 -3.02
CA GLN A 319 19.38 -3.20 -2.05
C GLN A 319 19.06 -2.63 -0.66
N GLY A 320 17.98 -3.15 -0.05
CA GLY A 320 17.54 -2.78 1.30
C GLY A 320 17.70 -3.92 2.30
N THR A 321 17.56 -3.61 3.59
CA THR A 321 17.47 -4.61 4.65
C THR A 321 16.02 -5.07 4.86
N TRP A 322 15.86 -6.26 5.44
CA TRP A 322 14.56 -6.88 5.68
C TRP A 322 14.43 -7.19 7.17
N GLN A 323 13.35 -6.75 7.78
CA GLN A 323 13.06 -6.92 9.19
C GLN A 323 12.02 -8.00 9.41
N LEU A 324 12.20 -8.83 10.44
CA LEU A 324 11.17 -9.80 10.83
C LEU A 324 10.02 -9.07 11.51
N ARG A 325 8.83 -9.12 10.91
CA ARG A 325 7.65 -8.36 11.32
C ARG A 325 6.48 -9.30 11.59
N LYS A 326 5.63 -8.98 12.57
CA LYS A 326 4.30 -9.56 12.68
C LYS A 326 3.46 -9.06 11.51
N VAL A 327 2.85 -9.96 10.76
CA VAL A 327 2.02 -9.62 9.59
C VAL A 327 0.66 -10.31 9.63
N TYR A 328 -0.32 -9.63 9.05
CA TYR A 328 -1.60 -10.22 8.69
C TYR A 328 -1.56 -10.63 7.22
N VAL A 329 -1.81 -11.91 6.95
CA VAL A 329 -1.85 -12.41 5.56
C VAL A 329 -3.26 -12.20 5.02
N LEU A 330 -3.37 -11.46 3.92
CA LEU A 330 -4.62 -11.15 3.24
C LEU A 330 -4.62 -11.72 1.84
N GLU A 331 -5.73 -12.33 1.45
CA GLU A 331 -6.02 -12.68 0.07
C GLU A 331 -7.13 -11.78 -0.47
N ALA A 332 -6.91 -11.19 -1.62
CA ALA A 332 -7.89 -10.37 -2.33
C ALA A 332 -8.19 -10.98 -3.70
N VAL A 333 -9.47 -11.30 -3.92
CA VAL A 333 -9.96 -11.87 -5.18
C VAL A 333 -10.84 -10.84 -5.86
N PRO A 334 -10.58 -10.46 -7.12
CA PRO A 334 -11.41 -9.51 -7.85
C PRO A 334 -12.88 -9.93 -7.91
N VAL A 335 -13.78 -8.98 -7.67
CA VAL A 335 -15.24 -9.20 -7.86
C VAL A 335 -15.58 -9.30 -9.33
N ASN A 336 -14.87 -8.55 -10.18
CA ASN A 336 -15.05 -8.62 -11.63
C ASN A 336 -14.42 -9.92 -12.19
N PRO A 337 -15.20 -10.85 -12.77
CA PRO A 337 -14.70 -12.11 -13.30
C PRO A 337 -13.79 -11.94 -14.52
N ASN A 338 -13.82 -10.78 -15.18
CA ASN A 338 -12.99 -10.47 -16.34
C ASN A 338 -11.67 -9.78 -15.97
N HIS A 339 -11.38 -9.64 -14.68
CA HIS A 339 -10.14 -9.04 -14.22
C HIS A 339 -8.92 -9.86 -14.71
N PRO A 340 -7.80 -9.22 -15.12
CA PRO A 340 -6.62 -9.93 -15.64
C PRO A 340 -5.91 -10.81 -14.61
N ILE A 341 -6.08 -10.53 -13.33
CA ILE A 341 -5.51 -11.35 -12.25
C ILE A 341 -6.59 -12.22 -11.58
N SER A 342 -6.18 -13.37 -11.03
CA SER A 342 -7.09 -14.23 -10.26
C SER A 342 -7.15 -13.84 -8.78
N ARG A 343 -6.04 -13.40 -8.21
CA ARG A 343 -5.95 -12.93 -6.81
C ARG A 343 -4.66 -12.18 -6.56
N ARG A 344 -4.62 -11.51 -5.40
CA ARG A 344 -3.41 -10.97 -4.77
C ARG A 344 -3.26 -11.56 -3.38
N THR A 345 -2.04 -11.81 -2.95
CA THR A 345 -1.72 -12.10 -1.55
C THR A 345 -0.87 -10.96 -0.99
N PHE A 346 -1.29 -10.39 0.14
CA PHE A 346 -0.59 -9.31 0.82
C PHE A 346 -0.09 -9.79 2.18
N TYR A 347 1.11 -9.36 2.53
CA TYR A 347 1.69 -9.54 3.86
C TYR A 347 1.70 -8.18 4.57
N MET A 348 0.57 -7.86 5.19
CA MET A 348 0.34 -6.56 5.82
C MET A 348 1.08 -6.47 7.15
N ASP A 349 1.99 -5.52 7.31
CA ASP A 349 2.63 -5.25 8.61
C ASP A 349 1.58 -4.90 9.66
N ALA A 350 1.62 -5.56 10.84
CA ALA A 350 0.58 -5.41 11.86
C ALA A 350 0.59 -4.02 12.52
N GLN A 351 1.73 -3.34 12.59
CA GLN A 351 1.84 -2.01 13.18
C GLN A 351 1.39 -0.91 12.21
N LEU A 352 1.96 -0.89 11.02
CA LEU A 352 1.68 0.14 10.02
C LEU A 352 0.36 -0.11 9.30
N GLN A 353 -0.04 -1.36 9.17
CA GLN A 353 -1.18 -1.85 8.38
C GLN A 353 -1.15 -1.33 6.93
N ALA A 354 0.07 -1.25 6.38
CA ALA A 354 0.31 -0.98 4.97
C ALA A 354 0.37 -2.29 4.18
N LEU A 355 -0.19 -2.30 2.97
CA LEU A 355 -0.26 -3.51 2.13
C LEU A 355 1.00 -3.73 1.28
N ASN A 356 1.89 -2.77 1.19
CA ASN A 356 2.91 -2.70 0.15
C ASN A 356 4.26 -3.36 0.51
N GLY A 357 4.39 -4.04 1.65
CA GLY A 357 5.66 -4.65 2.05
C GLY A 357 6.09 -5.84 1.18
N ALA A 358 5.18 -6.78 0.96
CA ALA A 358 5.38 -7.91 0.05
C ALA A 358 4.01 -8.33 -0.52
N ILE A 359 3.97 -8.54 -1.84
CA ILE A 359 2.73 -8.83 -2.57
C ILE A 359 3.01 -9.86 -3.66
N GLU A 360 2.12 -10.83 -3.78
CA GLU A 360 2.09 -11.75 -4.90
C GLU A 360 0.85 -11.49 -5.75
N ILE A 361 1.04 -11.34 -7.04
CA ILE A 361 -0.04 -11.18 -8.02
C ILE A 361 -0.09 -12.44 -8.87
N TYR A 362 -1.27 -13.05 -8.94
CA TYR A 362 -1.49 -14.32 -9.61
C TYR A 362 -2.25 -14.11 -10.92
N ASP A 363 -1.81 -14.80 -11.97
CA ASP A 363 -2.49 -14.81 -13.25
C ASP A 363 -3.83 -15.59 -13.19
N ARG A 364 -4.57 -15.61 -14.29
CA ARG A 364 -5.86 -16.30 -14.38
C ARG A 364 -5.77 -17.84 -14.24
N LYS A 365 -4.56 -18.41 -14.39
CA LYS A 365 -4.30 -19.84 -14.15
C LYS A 365 -3.99 -20.14 -12.70
N GLY A 366 -3.85 -19.10 -11.86
CA GLY A 366 -3.50 -19.22 -10.46
C GLY A 366 -2.00 -19.34 -10.20
N GLU A 367 -1.15 -19.11 -11.20
CA GLU A 367 0.31 -19.08 -11.07
C GLU A 367 0.78 -17.68 -10.67
N ILE A 368 1.89 -17.59 -9.90
CA ILE A 368 2.49 -16.30 -9.60
C ILE A 368 2.95 -15.66 -10.91
N TRP A 369 2.38 -14.53 -11.21
CA TRP A 369 2.74 -13.69 -12.36
C TRP A 369 3.77 -12.66 -11.98
N LYS A 370 3.47 -11.87 -10.94
CA LYS A 370 4.34 -10.77 -10.50
C LYS A 370 4.63 -10.88 -9.00
N VAL A 371 5.85 -10.50 -8.65
CA VAL A 371 6.29 -10.32 -7.26
C VAL A 371 6.58 -8.86 -7.06
N TRP A 372 5.88 -8.25 -6.13
CA TRP A 372 6.01 -6.83 -5.84
C TRP A 372 6.38 -6.59 -4.38
N SER A 373 7.28 -5.65 -4.16
CA SER A 373 7.66 -5.21 -2.83
C SER A 373 7.96 -3.71 -2.85
N VAL A 374 7.53 -3.02 -1.80
CA VAL A 374 7.90 -1.64 -1.52
C VAL A 374 8.64 -1.61 -0.20
N GLY A 375 9.85 -1.09 -0.23
CA GLY A 375 10.64 -0.91 0.96
C GLY A 375 10.33 0.40 1.66
N LYS A 376 10.22 0.35 3.00
CA LYS A 376 9.91 1.51 3.84
C LYS A 376 11.09 1.92 4.69
N SER A 377 11.44 3.21 4.63
CA SER A 377 12.38 3.81 5.55
C SER A 377 11.69 4.31 6.83
N HIS A 378 12.39 4.17 7.95
CA HIS A 378 12.01 4.87 9.17
C HIS A 378 12.09 6.40 8.94
N PRO A 379 11.07 7.20 9.30
CA PRO A 379 11.02 8.62 8.96
C PRO A 379 12.18 9.44 9.55
N ASP A 380 12.68 9.04 10.72
CA ASP A 380 13.79 9.75 11.40
C ASP A 380 15.15 9.53 10.74
N HIS A 381 15.26 8.53 9.88
CA HIS A 381 16.44 8.14 9.12
C HIS A 381 16.33 8.43 7.61
N HIS A 382 15.45 9.31 7.24
CA HIS A 382 15.19 9.75 5.87
C HIS A 382 15.51 11.25 5.72
N LEU A 383 14.68 12.01 5.01
CA LEU A 383 14.84 13.46 4.90
C LEU A 383 14.52 14.17 6.23
N PRO A 384 15.19 15.30 6.54
CA PRO A 384 14.90 16.06 7.75
C PRO A 384 13.44 16.47 7.93
N VAL A 385 12.72 16.74 6.83
CA VAL A 385 11.28 17.09 6.85
C VAL A 385 10.40 15.96 7.35
N ASN A 386 10.85 14.71 7.25
CA ASN A 386 10.12 13.51 7.66
C ASN A 386 10.32 13.16 9.13
N LYS A 387 11.36 13.73 9.76
CA LYS A 387 11.73 13.42 11.14
C LYS A 387 10.60 13.75 12.11
N GLY A 388 10.29 12.80 13.01
CA GLY A 388 9.24 12.95 14.00
C GLY A 388 7.80 12.86 13.45
N THR A 389 7.63 12.54 12.16
CA THR A 389 6.28 12.37 11.59
C THR A 389 5.63 11.06 12.01
N GLY A 390 6.41 10.03 12.35
CA GLY A 390 5.93 8.68 12.69
C GLY A 390 5.37 7.90 11.50
N ILE A 391 5.47 8.43 10.28
CA ILE A 391 4.92 7.83 9.06
C ILE A 391 6.07 7.16 8.30
N GLY A 392 5.96 5.84 8.08
CA GLY A 392 6.93 5.10 7.27
C GLY A 392 6.96 5.61 5.82
N ILE A 393 8.15 5.91 5.33
CA ILE A 393 8.36 6.50 4.00
C ILE A 393 8.60 5.39 2.99
N ASP A 394 7.77 5.32 1.94
CA ASP A 394 8.08 4.48 0.79
C ASP A 394 9.35 5.04 0.12
N ASP A 395 10.37 4.22 -0.01
CA ASP A 395 11.72 4.65 -0.35
C ASP A 395 12.23 4.04 -1.66
N ALA A 396 11.84 2.79 -1.91
CA ALA A 396 12.09 2.10 -3.18
C ALA A 396 11.02 1.03 -3.42
N PHE A 397 10.78 0.66 -4.68
CA PHE A 397 9.97 -0.49 -5.01
C PHE A 397 10.56 -1.33 -6.13
N GLN A 398 10.11 -2.57 -6.20
CA GLN A 398 10.36 -3.49 -7.30
C GLN A 398 9.08 -4.22 -7.68
N MET A 399 8.73 -4.20 -8.96
CA MET A 399 7.71 -5.06 -9.57
C MET A 399 8.40 -5.97 -10.56
N VAL A 400 8.45 -7.26 -10.27
CA VAL A 400 9.12 -8.26 -11.12
C VAL A 400 8.08 -9.15 -11.77
N ASP A 401 7.93 -9.07 -13.09
CA ASP A 401 7.19 -10.04 -13.88
C ASP A 401 8.07 -11.28 -14.06
N ILE A 402 7.79 -12.30 -13.26
CA ILE A 402 8.62 -13.51 -13.25
C ILE A 402 8.39 -14.41 -14.45
N GLN A 403 7.26 -14.24 -15.15
CA GLN A 403 6.94 -14.99 -16.38
C GLN A 403 7.58 -14.34 -17.60
N ALA A 404 7.49 -13.01 -17.72
CA ALA A 404 8.09 -12.27 -18.83
C ALA A 404 9.59 -12.01 -18.66
N LYS A 405 10.16 -12.20 -17.48
CA LYS A 405 11.55 -11.80 -17.15
C LYS A 405 11.79 -10.32 -17.41
N HIS A 406 10.87 -9.51 -16.93
CA HIS A 406 10.89 -8.07 -17.00
C HIS A 406 10.67 -7.46 -15.63
N CYS A 407 11.13 -6.24 -15.40
CA CYS A 407 10.89 -5.56 -14.14
C CYS A 407 10.74 -4.06 -14.29
N SER A 408 10.02 -3.49 -13.34
CA SER A 408 9.97 -2.05 -13.10
C SER A 408 10.46 -1.78 -11.68
N THR A 409 11.50 -0.94 -11.53
CA THR A 409 11.97 -0.48 -10.22
C THR A 409 11.74 1.01 -10.08
N GLY A 410 11.49 1.46 -8.86
CA GLY A 410 11.30 2.86 -8.57
C GLY A 410 11.98 3.28 -7.29
N GLN A 411 12.54 4.47 -7.28
CA GLN A 411 13.16 5.10 -6.12
C GLN A 411 12.44 6.40 -5.82
N PHE A 412 12.19 6.65 -4.54
CA PHE A 412 11.39 7.75 -4.06
C PHE A 412 12.20 8.78 -3.28
N LYS A 413 11.92 10.05 -3.50
CA LYS A 413 12.27 11.13 -2.57
C LYS A 413 10.99 11.66 -1.97
N GLY A 414 10.52 10.97 -0.92
CA GLY A 414 9.23 11.24 -0.27
C GLY A 414 9.32 12.36 0.77
N LYS A 415 8.33 13.26 0.78
CA LYS A 415 8.20 14.34 1.76
C LYS A 415 6.80 14.28 2.37
N ILE A 416 6.73 14.07 3.68
CA ILE A 416 5.49 14.08 4.45
C ILE A 416 5.33 15.47 5.06
N GLY A 417 4.11 15.99 5.05
CA GLY A 417 3.84 17.11 5.90
C GLY A 417 2.95 18.20 5.34
N TYR A 418 2.59 19.04 6.26
CA TYR A 418 1.74 20.19 6.13
C TYR A 418 2.25 21.20 5.08
N LYS A 419 1.34 21.72 4.28
CA LYS A 419 1.59 22.73 3.24
C LYS A 419 2.38 22.26 2.01
N GLN A 420 2.59 20.98 1.80
CA GLN A 420 3.21 20.49 0.56
C GLN A 420 2.33 20.83 -0.65
N ASN A 421 1.01 20.56 -0.55
CA ASN A 421 0.09 20.69 -1.68
C ASN A 421 -1.15 21.51 -1.31
N PRO A 422 -1.44 22.57 -2.06
CA PRO A 422 -2.72 23.27 -1.93
C PRO A 422 -3.84 22.43 -2.58
N PRO A 423 -5.09 22.51 -2.08
CA PRO A 423 -6.23 21.82 -2.70
C PRO A 423 -6.45 22.16 -4.18
N SER A 424 -6.04 23.34 -4.61
CA SER A 424 -6.12 23.78 -6.01
C SER A 424 -5.29 22.91 -6.98
N LEU A 425 -4.23 22.26 -6.51
CA LEU A 425 -3.43 21.35 -7.32
C LEU A 425 -4.26 20.15 -7.84
N PHE A 426 -5.28 19.76 -7.08
CA PHE A 426 -6.11 18.59 -7.37
C PHE A 426 -7.42 18.93 -8.09
N GLN A 427 -7.43 20.04 -8.81
CA GLN A 427 -8.58 20.49 -9.60
C GLN A 427 -8.30 20.32 -11.09
N VAL A 428 -9.26 19.72 -11.82
CA VAL A 428 -9.14 19.44 -13.26
C VAL A 428 -8.80 20.66 -14.09
N GLN A 429 -9.38 21.83 -13.74
CA GLN A 429 -9.12 23.08 -14.45
C GLN A 429 -7.67 23.58 -14.33
N ASN A 430 -6.93 23.07 -13.33
CA ASN A 430 -5.52 23.44 -13.12
C ASN A 430 -4.54 22.49 -13.79
N MET A 431 -5.04 21.43 -14.42
CA MET A 431 -4.24 20.54 -15.26
C MET A 431 -3.90 21.27 -16.57
N ARG A 432 -2.74 21.91 -16.60
CA ARG A 432 -2.25 22.68 -17.76
C ARG A 432 -0.77 22.42 -18.00
N GLY A 433 -0.32 22.63 -19.22
CA GLY A 433 1.12 22.72 -19.47
C GLY A 433 1.69 23.92 -18.74
N SER A 434 2.79 23.76 -18.02
CA SER A 434 3.64 24.89 -17.67
C SER A 434 4.29 25.35 -18.98
N ASP A 435 4.01 26.54 -19.40
CA ASP A 435 4.71 27.21 -20.50
C ASP A 435 6.20 27.35 -20.18
#